data_134caedeb0b45023aef3db2449fa0589
#
_entry.id   134caedeb0b45023aef3db2449fa0589
#
_cell.length_a   1.000
_cell.length_b   1.000
_cell.length_c   1.000
_cell.angle_alpha   90.00
_cell.angle_beta   90.00
_cell.angle_gamma   90.00
#
_symmetry.space_group_name_H-M   'P 1'
#
loop_
_entity.id
_entity.type
_entity.pdbx_description
1 polymer ?
#
loop_
_entity_poly.entity_id
_entity_poly.type
_entity_poly.pdbx_seq_one_letter_code
_entity_poly.pdbx_strand_id
1 'polypeptide(L)'
;MNTDRRILLSGASLATAQEVRQGALLINGERIEKIWKVNDNGTVDYNGTSINQEALTTKILEDYPDTEVMDVKGKVLMAGGIDAHVHFREPGMTQKADMNSESKAALLGGITSFIDMPNNN
;
A
#
# COMPACT_ATOMS: atom_id res chain seq x y z
N MET A 1 1.59 -13.38 20.99
CA MET A 1 0.36 -12.92 20.32
C MET A 1 0.58 -12.95 18.82
N ASN A 2 -0.33 -13.59 18.10
CA ASN A 2 -0.26 -13.59 16.64
C ASN A 2 -0.69 -12.22 16.13
N THR A 3 0.22 -11.53 15.46
CA THR A 3 -0.05 -10.21 14.87
C THR A 3 -0.24 -10.30 13.36
N ASP A 4 -0.21 -11.51 12.80
CA ASP A 4 -0.36 -11.69 11.37
C ASP A 4 -1.78 -11.33 10.94
N ARG A 5 -1.89 -10.24 10.25
CA ARG A 5 -3.13 -9.82 9.61
C ARG A 5 -2.79 -9.56 8.16
N ARG A 6 -3.23 -10.48 7.31
CA ARG A 6 -2.94 -10.38 5.89
C ARG A 6 -4.10 -9.79 5.14
N ILE A 7 -3.77 -8.85 4.26
CA ILE A 7 -4.71 -8.25 3.32
C ILE A 7 -4.10 -8.38 1.94
N LEU A 8 -4.85 -8.98 1.03
CA LEU A 8 -4.47 -9.08 -0.37
C LEU A 8 -5.18 -7.99 -1.16
N LEU A 9 -4.39 -7.11 -1.79
CA LEU A 9 -4.90 -6.14 -2.74
C LEU A 9 -4.82 -6.79 -4.13
N SER A 10 -5.96 -7.17 -4.69
CA SER A 10 -6.01 -7.95 -5.93
C SER A 10 -6.47 -7.10 -7.12
N GLY A 11 -5.92 -7.40 -8.29
CA GLY A 11 -6.36 -6.80 -9.55
C GLY A 11 -5.86 -5.38 -9.79
N ALA A 12 -4.89 -4.91 -9.01
CA ALA A 12 -4.39 -3.54 -9.12
C ALA A 12 -3.50 -3.34 -10.35
N SER A 13 -3.44 -2.09 -10.81
CA SER A 13 -2.34 -1.63 -11.65
C SER A 13 -1.25 -1.12 -10.72
N LEU A 14 -0.16 -1.88 -10.60
CA LEU A 14 0.96 -1.55 -9.73
C LEU A 14 1.85 -0.53 -10.43
N ALA A 15 1.95 0.66 -9.87
CA ALA A 15 2.81 1.72 -10.41
C ALA A 15 4.09 1.83 -9.58
N THR A 16 5.21 1.63 -10.23
CA THR A 16 6.55 1.81 -9.65
C THR A 16 7.33 2.85 -10.45
N ALA A 17 8.56 3.13 -10.03
CA ALA A 17 9.41 4.06 -10.76
C ALA A 17 9.76 3.56 -12.17
N GLN A 18 9.67 2.26 -12.43
CA GLN A 18 10.08 1.69 -13.70
C GLN A 18 8.92 1.39 -14.63
N GLU A 19 7.75 1.05 -14.10
CA GLU A 19 6.66 0.57 -14.94
C GLU A 19 5.31 0.65 -14.23
N VAL A 20 4.23 0.50 -15.00
CA VAL A 20 2.88 0.22 -14.49
C VAL A 20 2.50 -1.15 -15.02
N ARG A 21 2.12 -2.06 -14.12
CA ARG A 21 1.84 -3.44 -14.48
C ARG A 21 0.74 -4.02 -13.59
N GLN A 22 -0.14 -4.79 -14.17
CA GLN A 22 -1.16 -5.52 -13.41
C GLN A 22 -0.50 -6.46 -12.40
N GLY A 23 -1.10 -6.58 -11.24
CA GLY A 23 -0.57 -7.46 -10.23
C GLY A 23 -1.37 -7.46 -8.95
N ALA A 24 -0.78 -8.06 -7.92
CA ALA A 24 -1.36 -8.15 -6.59
C ALA A 24 -0.29 -7.91 -5.53
N LEU A 25 -0.73 -7.44 -4.38
CA LEU A 25 0.15 -7.11 -3.28
C LEU A 25 -0.43 -7.67 -1.99
N LEU A 26 0.40 -8.43 -1.26
CA LEU A 26 0.03 -9.01 0.02
C LEU A 26 0.68 -8.21 1.14
N ILE A 27 -0.17 -7.67 2.00
CA ILE A 27 0.26 -6.94 3.19
C ILE A 27 0.11 -7.86 4.40
N ASN A 28 1.11 -7.88 5.26
CA ASN A 28 1.05 -8.55 6.54
C ASN A 28 1.37 -7.54 7.63
N GLY A 29 0.33 -7.10 8.36
CA GLY A 29 0.48 -6.08 9.38
C GLY A 29 0.97 -4.76 8.77
N GLU A 30 2.16 -4.35 9.15
CA GLU A 30 2.77 -3.08 8.71
C GLU A 30 3.71 -3.25 7.52
N ARG A 31 3.81 -4.46 6.95
CA ARG A 31 4.80 -4.74 5.93
C ARG A 31 4.17 -5.27 4.65
N ILE A 32 4.81 -4.96 3.54
CA ILE A 32 4.53 -5.62 2.27
C ILE A 32 5.24 -6.96 2.30
N GLU A 33 4.47 -8.05 2.30
CA GLU A 33 5.03 -9.40 2.37
C GLU A 33 5.43 -9.91 1.00
N LYS A 34 4.56 -9.73 0.01
CA LYS A 34 4.83 -10.17 -1.36
C LYS A 34 4.15 -9.27 -2.38
N ILE A 35 4.77 -9.22 -3.56
CA ILE A 35 4.23 -8.55 -4.74
C ILE A 35 4.30 -9.54 -5.89
N TRP A 36 3.21 -9.68 -6.63
CA TRP A 36 3.17 -10.49 -7.86
C TRP A 36 2.82 -9.57 -9.03
N LYS A 37 3.61 -9.68 -10.08
CA LYS A 37 3.40 -8.92 -11.32
C LYS A 37 2.93 -9.86 -12.42
N VAL A 38 1.96 -9.44 -13.19
CA VAL A 38 1.48 -10.20 -14.33
C VAL A 38 2.41 -9.97 -15.51
N ASN A 39 2.91 -11.05 -16.10
CA ASN A 39 3.75 -10.99 -17.28
C ASN A 39 2.93 -10.61 -18.52
N ASP A 40 3.61 -10.22 -19.61
CA ASP A 40 2.95 -9.78 -20.83
C ASP A 40 2.06 -10.87 -21.44
N ASN A 41 2.36 -12.15 -21.15
CA ASN A 41 1.58 -13.29 -21.63
C ASN A 41 0.42 -13.67 -20.69
N GLY A 42 0.14 -12.87 -19.67
CA GLY A 42 -0.96 -13.14 -18.74
C GLY A 42 -0.65 -14.15 -17.64
N THR A 43 0.62 -14.52 -17.47
CA THR A 43 1.03 -15.44 -16.41
C THR A 43 1.70 -14.71 -15.27
N VAL A 44 1.76 -15.38 -14.12
CA VAL A 44 2.41 -14.89 -12.92
C VAL A 44 3.37 -15.94 -12.39
N ASP A 45 4.56 -15.52 -11.99
CA ASP A 45 5.48 -16.41 -11.29
C ASP A 45 5.03 -16.53 -9.84
N TYR A 46 4.56 -17.72 -9.48
CA TYR A 46 4.13 -18.02 -8.12
C TYR A 46 5.07 -19.08 -7.54
N ASN A 47 5.99 -18.63 -6.69
CA ASN A 47 6.99 -19.48 -6.04
C ASN A 47 7.76 -20.36 -7.04
N GLY A 48 8.16 -19.77 -8.17
CA GLY A 48 8.92 -20.48 -9.21
C GLY A 48 8.07 -21.24 -10.23
N THR A 49 6.76 -21.25 -10.05
CA THR A 49 5.84 -21.90 -11.01
C THR A 49 5.04 -20.82 -11.74
N SER A 50 4.98 -20.93 -13.06
CA SER A 50 4.17 -20.02 -13.86
C SER A 50 2.71 -20.46 -13.81
N ILE A 51 1.85 -19.56 -13.35
CA ILE A 51 0.41 -19.81 -13.29
C ILE A 51 -0.34 -18.75 -14.10
N ASN A 52 -1.58 -19.03 -14.44
CA ASN A 52 -2.45 -18.07 -15.08
C ASN A 52 -2.86 -16.99 -14.06
N GLN A 53 -2.92 -15.74 -14.48
CA GLN A 53 -3.26 -14.63 -13.58
C GLN A 53 -4.63 -14.82 -12.90
N GLU A 54 -5.59 -15.47 -13.56
CA GLU A 54 -6.90 -15.73 -12.98
C GLU A 54 -6.83 -16.71 -11.80
N ALA A 55 -5.79 -17.51 -11.70
CA ALA A 55 -5.60 -18.45 -10.59
C ALA A 55 -4.85 -17.86 -9.41
N LEU A 56 -4.35 -16.65 -9.53
CA LEU A 56 -3.45 -16.06 -8.52
C LEU A 56 -4.10 -15.94 -7.15
N THR A 57 -5.28 -15.33 -7.08
CA THR A 57 -5.97 -15.14 -5.79
C THR A 57 -6.27 -16.48 -5.11
N THR A 58 -6.73 -17.48 -5.87
CA THR A 58 -6.99 -18.82 -5.34
C THR A 58 -5.73 -19.44 -4.76
N LYS A 59 -4.62 -19.33 -5.48
CA LYS A 59 -3.33 -19.84 -5.00
C LYS A 59 -2.87 -19.17 -3.71
N ILE A 60 -3.01 -17.86 -3.63
CA ILE A 60 -2.64 -17.11 -2.43
C ILE A 60 -3.49 -17.55 -1.26
N LEU A 61 -4.78 -17.72 -1.44
CA LEU A 61 -5.69 -18.14 -0.37
C LEU A 61 -5.46 -19.59 0.07
N GLU A 62 -4.94 -20.44 -0.80
CA GLU A 62 -4.52 -21.79 -0.40
C GLU A 62 -3.34 -21.73 0.58
N ASP A 63 -2.38 -20.84 0.33
CA ASP A 63 -1.19 -20.70 1.16
C ASP A 63 -1.41 -19.81 2.39
N TYR A 64 -2.34 -18.85 2.29
CA TYR A 64 -2.66 -17.91 3.36
C TYR A 64 -4.18 -17.84 3.56
N PRO A 65 -4.79 -18.90 4.13
CA PRO A 65 -6.26 -19.03 4.13
C PRO A 65 -7.01 -17.96 4.91
N ASP A 66 -6.37 -17.31 5.88
CA ASP A 66 -7.01 -16.27 6.69
C ASP A 66 -6.84 -14.86 6.11
N THR A 67 -6.43 -14.76 4.85
CA THR A 67 -6.21 -13.47 4.20
C THR A 67 -7.54 -12.81 3.84
N GLU A 68 -7.66 -11.54 4.21
CA GLU A 68 -8.75 -10.69 3.74
C GLU A 68 -8.43 -10.23 2.32
N VAL A 69 -9.37 -10.37 1.40
CA VAL A 69 -9.19 -9.97 0.00
C VAL A 69 -9.90 -8.64 -0.24
N MET A 70 -9.15 -7.68 -0.76
CA MET A 70 -9.69 -6.40 -1.21
C MET A 70 -9.49 -6.31 -2.73
N ASP A 71 -10.59 -6.35 -3.47
CA ASP A 71 -10.55 -6.18 -4.91
C ASP A 71 -10.36 -4.69 -5.25
N VAL A 72 -9.23 -4.37 -5.85
CA VAL A 72 -8.91 -3.00 -6.26
C VAL A 72 -8.79 -2.88 -7.78
N LYS A 73 -9.49 -3.74 -8.49
CA LYS A 73 -9.53 -3.72 -9.96
C LYS A 73 -9.94 -2.32 -10.46
N GLY A 74 -9.22 -1.84 -11.46
CA GLY A 74 -9.46 -0.51 -12.02
C GLY A 74 -8.75 0.62 -11.28
N LYS A 75 -8.08 0.31 -10.18
CA LYS A 75 -7.33 1.31 -9.40
C LYS A 75 -5.83 1.17 -9.62
N VAL A 76 -5.14 2.28 -9.50
CA VAL A 76 -3.68 2.31 -9.52
C VAL A 76 -3.18 2.24 -8.08
N LEU A 77 -2.31 1.29 -7.81
CA LEU A 77 -1.69 1.11 -6.50
C LEU A 77 -0.25 1.58 -6.56
N MET A 78 0.12 2.49 -5.71
CA MET A 78 1.46 3.04 -5.64
C MET A 78 1.86 3.28 -4.19
N ALA A 79 3.15 3.52 -3.97
CA ALA A 79 3.63 3.91 -2.65
C ALA A 79 2.98 5.22 -2.22
N GLY A 80 2.70 5.34 -0.94
CA GLY A 80 2.21 6.59 -0.38
C GLY A 80 3.24 7.71 -0.55
N GLY A 81 2.77 8.93 -0.73
CA GLY A 81 3.65 10.07 -0.92
C GLY A 81 4.42 10.41 0.35
N ILE A 82 5.60 10.97 0.18
CA ILE A 82 6.43 11.50 1.27
C ILE A 82 6.51 13.01 1.06
N ASP A 83 6.03 13.77 2.03
CA ASP A 83 6.15 15.22 2.00
C ASP A 83 7.26 15.63 2.95
N ALA A 84 8.34 16.15 2.40
CA ALA A 84 9.54 16.48 3.15
C ALA A 84 9.51 17.88 3.78
N HIS A 85 8.42 18.61 3.62
CA HIS A 85 8.34 19.97 4.15
C HIS A 85 6.88 20.34 4.46
N VAL A 86 6.46 20.05 5.67
CA VAL A 86 5.13 20.40 6.14
C VAL A 86 5.20 21.21 7.44
N HIS A 87 4.16 21.95 7.74
CA HIS A 87 3.99 22.66 8.99
C HIS A 87 2.67 22.22 9.61
N PHE A 88 2.74 21.24 10.50
CA PHE A 88 1.54 20.69 11.15
C PHE A 88 1.09 21.49 12.35
N ARG A 89 1.82 22.58 12.68
CA ARG A 89 1.45 23.58 13.68
C ARG A 89 1.59 23.10 15.11
N GLU A 90 2.20 22.00 15.36
CA GLU A 90 2.43 21.45 16.70
C GLU A 90 3.90 21.08 16.86
N PRO A 91 4.58 21.54 17.90
CA PRO A 91 4.07 22.45 18.95
C PRO A 91 4.08 23.91 18.51
N GLY A 92 3.39 24.76 19.29
CA GLY A 92 3.48 26.20 19.22
C GLY A 92 2.33 26.92 18.57
N MET A 93 1.60 26.28 17.69
CA MET A 93 0.49 26.90 16.96
C MET A 93 -0.74 26.00 16.86
N THR A 94 -1.03 25.29 17.93
CA THR A 94 -2.12 24.30 17.95
C THR A 94 -3.51 24.92 17.79
N GLN A 95 -3.63 26.22 17.97
CA GLN A 95 -4.89 26.93 17.68
C GLN A 95 -5.21 26.94 16.18
N LYS A 96 -4.23 26.72 15.32
CA LYS A 96 -4.46 26.60 13.88
C LYS A 96 -4.73 25.16 13.46
N ALA A 97 -3.94 24.24 13.99
CA ALA A 97 -4.06 22.82 13.70
C ALA A 97 -3.12 22.05 14.63
N ASP A 98 -3.29 20.75 14.67
CA ASP A 98 -2.42 19.88 15.45
C ASP A 98 -1.97 18.67 14.61
N MET A 99 -1.08 17.88 15.19
CA MET A 99 -0.52 16.70 14.51
C MET A 99 -1.61 15.71 14.12
N ASN A 100 -2.60 15.53 14.99
CA ASN A 100 -3.69 14.60 14.75
C ASN A 100 -4.56 15.01 13.56
N SER A 101 -4.97 16.29 13.51
CA SER A 101 -5.81 16.77 12.41
C SER A 101 -5.05 16.82 11.09
N GLU A 102 -3.80 17.27 11.11
CA GLU A 102 -3.01 17.43 9.89
C GLU A 102 -2.51 16.09 9.33
N SER A 103 -2.18 15.14 10.20
CA SER A 103 -1.80 13.81 9.73
C SER A 103 -2.97 13.09 9.07
N LYS A 104 -4.19 13.26 9.58
CA LYS A 104 -5.39 12.70 8.93
C LYS A 104 -5.63 13.34 7.57
N ALA A 105 -5.48 14.66 7.48
CA ALA A 105 -5.63 15.37 6.21
C ALA A 105 -4.57 14.90 5.20
N ALA A 106 -3.33 14.74 5.63
CA ALA A 106 -2.26 14.24 4.78
C ALA A 106 -2.59 12.83 4.25
N LEU A 107 -3.04 11.94 5.12
CA LEU A 107 -3.39 10.56 4.74
C LEU A 107 -4.52 10.53 3.72
N LEU A 108 -5.55 11.34 3.91
CA LEU A 108 -6.65 11.44 2.94
C LEU A 108 -6.17 11.92 1.58
N GLY A 109 -5.10 12.69 1.52
CA GLY A 109 -4.47 13.13 0.28
C GLY A 109 -3.43 12.16 -0.28
N GLY A 110 -3.24 11.00 0.37
CA GLY A 110 -2.28 10.00 -0.10
C GLY A 110 -0.86 10.20 0.41
N ILE A 111 -0.65 11.09 1.37
CA ILE A 111 0.65 11.32 2.00
C ILE A 111 0.75 10.42 3.23
N THR A 112 1.72 9.51 3.21
CA THR A 112 1.89 8.51 4.28
C THR A 112 3.12 8.75 5.14
N SER A 113 4.00 9.64 4.73
CA SER A 113 5.19 10.03 5.49
C SER A 113 5.45 11.51 5.32
N PHE A 114 5.94 12.16 6.35
CA PHE A 114 6.21 13.59 6.28
C PHE A 114 7.40 13.95 7.17
N ILE A 115 8.01 15.11 6.88
CA ILE A 115 8.99 15.74 7.74
C ILE A 115 8.38 17.07 8.16
N ASP A 116 8.02 17.18 9.44
CA ASP A 116 7.41 18.38 9.99
C ASP A 116 8.50 19.43 10.25
N MET A 117 8.25 20.64 9.76
CA MET A 117 9.15 21.77 9.99
C MET A 117 8.61 22.60 11.16
N PRO A 118 9.43 22.94 12.12
CA PRO A 118 8.99 23.79 13.22
C PRO A 118 8.63 25.19 12.72
N ASN A 119 7.53 25.71 13.22
CA ASN A 119 7.12 27.08 12.97
C ASN A 119 6.58 27.73 14.25
N ASN A 120 7.06 27.28 15.35
CA ASN A 120 6.78 27.82 16.68
C ASN A 120 7.66 29.03 16.97
N ASN A 121 7.19 29.87 17.84
CA ASN A 121 7.93 31.02 18.31
C ASN A 121 8.79 30.64 19.51
#